data_7bf127cbe4c14e971a2cfd8b8b3e41b9
#
_entry.id   7bf127cbe4c14e971a2cfd8b8b3e41b9
#
_cell.length_a   1.000
_cell.length_b   1.000
_cell.length_c   1.000
_cell.angle_alpha   90.00
_cell.angle_beta   90.00
_cell.angle_gamma   90.00
#
_symmetry.space_group_name_H-M   'P 1'
#
loop_
_entity.id
_entity.type
_entity.pdbx_description
1 polymer ?
#
loop_
_entity_poly.entity_id
_entity_poly.type
_entity_poly.pdbx_seq_one_letter_code
_entity_poly.pdbx_strand_id
1 'polypeptide(L)'
;MNNFLFENKTKVYFGKGGVKEYLGCLLEHYGDTVMLAYGGGSIKHNGVYDEIVGILNAEGKRIVEFPGIMPNPTYAKVQEGAKLARENHVDLILAVGGGSVSDCCKVVSAQAKVDEDLWELENTKHTRPTAFIPLGTIVTVFGTGSEMNNGAVITHEEKKIKGALWGAQADFAFLDPTYTLSVPMKQVISGAFDTLSHAMETYFGKPDENNLSDDINEAVMRSVIRNIRVLLTDKDNYEARSELAWASAMAENGILKIGKVTDFQCHMIEHQLGAYTNCNHGAGLAVIHPVLYRHLLPANTARFARFAQNVWGIDPAGKSELKLAQAGVEALAAFIKEIGMPTAFAELGIPADTDLKAVADSTVLTGGCCKKLSHDEIYEILKECR
;
A
#
# COMPACT_ATOMS: atom_id res chain seq x y z
N MET A 1 -14.61 -16.48 -13.77
CA MET A 1 -13.41 -16.51 -12.87
C MET A 1 -12.26 -17.15 -13.61
N ASN A 2 -11.10 -16.50 -13.71
CA ASN A 2 -9.91 -17.06 -14.34
C ASN A 2 -9.29 -18.16 -13.47
N ASN A 3 -8.41 -18.99 -14.05
CA ASN A 3 -7.59 -19.93 -13.28
C ASN A 3 -6.61 -19.14 -12.38
N PHE A 4 -6.35 -19.64 -11.19
CA PHE A 4 -5.45 -18.99 -10.24
C PHE A 4 -4.69 -20.00 -9.37
N LEU A 5 -3.57 -19.56 -8.84
CA LEU A 5 -2.89 -20.12 -7.69
C LEU A 5 -2.99 -19.10 -6.54
N PHE A 6 -3.40 -19.55 -5.38
CA PHE A 6 -3.40 -18.71 -4.17
C PHE A 6 -2.52 -19.34 -3.10
N GLU A 7 -1.53 -18.61 -2.67
CA GLU A 7 -0.66 -18.95 -1.57
C GLU A 7 -0.27 -17.68 -0.82
N ASN A 8 -0.33 -17.72 0.51
CA ASN A 8 0.23 -16.67 1.35
C ASN A 8 0.97 -17.31 2.52
N LYS A 9 2.29 -17.20 2.54
CA LYS A 9 3.16 -17.83 3.54
C LYS A 9 3.27 -17.04 4.85
N THR A 10 2.87 -15.78 4.88
CA THR A 10 3.05 -14.92 6.04
C THR A 10 2.17 -15.35 7.21
N LYS A 11 2.77 -15.67 8.35
CA LYS A 11 2.04 -15.88 9.60
C LYS A 11 1.66 -14.55 10.21
N VAL A 12 0.38 -14.31 10.42
CA VAL A 12 -0.12 -13.06 11.01
C VAL A 12 -0.44 -13.26 12.49
N TYR A 13 0.15 -12.43 13.33
CA TYR A 13 -0.17 -12.28 14.75
C TYR A 13 -0.97 -11.00 14.93
N PHE A 14 -2.28 -11.14 15.05
CA PHE A 14 -3.21 -10.02 15.11
C PHE A 14 -3.71 -9.76 16.52
N GLY A 15 -3.69 -8.50 16.93
CA GLY A 15 -4.28 -8.04 18.18
C GLY A 15 -3.28 -7.43 19.17
N LYS A 16 -3.84 -6.84 20.22
CA LYS A 16 -3.10 -6.12 21.24
C LYS A 16 -2.13 -7.02 21.99
N GLY A 17 -0.86 -6.58 22.06
CA GLY A 17 0.19 -7.26 22.86
C GLY A 17 0.82 -8.46 22.18
N GLY A 18 0.49 -8.74 20.91
CA GLY A 18 1.03 -9.89 20.16
C GLY A 18 2.55 -9.89 20.06
N VAL A 19 3.19 -8.72 19.91
CA VAL A 19 4.66 -8.60 19.88
C VAL A 19 5.26 -9.11 21.18
N LYS A 20 4.74 -8.66 22.32
CA LYS A 20 5.21 -9.06 23.64
C LYS A 20 5.02 -10.56 23.91
N GLU A 21 3.93 -11.13 23.39
CA GLU A 21 3.56 -12.54 23.63
C GLU A 21 4.36 -13.49 22.74
N TYR A 22 4.59 -13.17 21.47
CA TYR A 22 5.08 -14.15 20.50
C TYR A 22 6.47 -13.86 19.93
N LEU A 23 6.96 -12.61 19.96
CA LEU A 23 8.21 -12.25 19.25
C LEU A 23 9.41 -13.04 19.80
N GLY A 24 9.55 -13.17 21.13
CA GLY A 24 10.65 -13.92 21.76
C GLY A 24 10.77 -15.35 21.22
N CYS A 25 9.68 -16.12 21.28
CA CYS A 25 9.66 -17.49 20.75
C CYS A 25 9.93 -17.57 19.24
N LEU A 26 9.50 -16.57 18.47
CA LEU A 26 9.79 -16.54 17.02
C LEU A 26 11.27 -16.34 16.75
N LEU A 27 11.95 -15.52 17.54
CA LEU A 27 13.38 -15.22 17.40
C LEU A 27 14.27 -16.46 17.58
N GLU A 28 13.81 -17.49 18.29
CA GLU A 28 14.54 -18.77 18.45
C GLU A 28 14.79 -19.48 17.11
N HIS A 29 13.96 -19.20 16.08
CA HIS A 29 14.07 -19.82 14.76
C HIS A 29 15.03 -19.11 13.81
N TYR A 30 15.62 -17.99 14.24
CA TYR A 30 16.51 -17.16 13.42
C TYR A 30 17.88 -17.01 14.10
N GLY A 31 18.92 -16.74 13.30
CA GLY A 31 20.26 -16.53 13.79
C GLY A 31 20.39 -15.33 14.76
N ASP A 32 21.60 -15.06 15.19
CA ASP A 32 21.85 -14.16 16.32
C ASP A 32 21.82 -12.67 15.96
N THR A 33 21.95 -12.33 14.68
CA THR A 33 22.04 -10.94 14.23
C THR A 33 20.75 -10.45 13.60
N VAL A 34 20.09 -9.51 14.26
CA VAL A 34 18.84 -8.89 13.80
C VAL A 34 19.06 -7.46 13.37
N MET A 35 18.72 -7.14 12.12
CA MET A 35 18.62 -5.76 11.67
C MET A 35 17.28 -5.18 12.10
N LEU A 36 17.30 -4.19 13.00
CA LEU A 36 16.12 -3.44 13.43
C LEU A 36 15.95 -2.21 12.54
N ALA A 37 15.02 -2.33 11.58
CA ALA A 37 14.79 -1.31 10.56
C ALA A 37 13.51 -0.50 10.86
N TYR A 38 13.60 0.84 10.80
CA TYR A 38 12.47 1.73 11.09
C TYR A 38 12.60 3.10 10.42
N GLY A 39 11.51 3.88 10.46
CA GLY A 39 11.44 5.20 9.84
C GLY A 39 12.11 6.31 10.65
N GLY A 40 11.47 7.48 10.71
CA GLY A 40 12.01 8.70 11.34
C GLY A 40 12.08 8.71 12.88
N GLY A 41 11.82 7.59 13.56
CA GLY A 41 11.97 7.46 15.01
C GLY A 41 10.69 7.66 15.83
N SER A 42 9.50 7.73 15.22
CA SER A 42 8.22 7.80 15.96
C SER A 42 8.06 6.65 16.96
N ILE A 43 8.55 5.46 16.62
CA ILE A 43 8.52 4.29 17.52
C ILE A 43 9.32 4.46 18.81
N LYS A 44 10.32 5.36 18.85
CA LYS A 44 11.09 5.70 20.05
C LYS A 44 10.31 6.58 21.03
N HIS A 45 9.31 7.32 20.53
CA HIS A 45 8.50 8.21 21.34
C HIS A 45 7.23 7.54 21.90
N ASN A 46 6.76 6.45 21.27
CA ASN A 46 5.55 5.75 21.69
C ASN A 46 5.80 4.42 22.42
N GLY A 47 7.06 4.08 22.73
CA GLY A 47 7.46 2.91 23.51
C GLY A 47 7.61 1.61 22.70
N VAL A 48 7.21 1.57 21.45
CA VAL A 48 7.32 0.36 20.59
C VAL A 48 8.77 -0.05 20.39
N TYR A 49 9.68 0.92 20.25
CA TYR A 49 11.12 0.64 20.13
C TYR A 49 11.68 -0.03 21.39
N ASP A 50 11.37 0.52 22.55
CA ASP A 50 11.89 0.00 23.83
C ASP A 50 11.34 -1.41 24.11
N GLU A 51 10.09 -1.67 23.78
CA GLU A 51 9.47 -3.00 23.87
C GLU A 51 10.23 -4.03 23.01
N ILE A 52 10.47 -3.71 21.74
CA ILE A 52 11.14 -4.61 20.78
C ILE A 52 12.60 -4.83 21.18
N VAL A 53 13.34 -3.76 21.51
CA VAL A 53 14.74 -3.85 21.94
C VAL A 53 14.87 -4.64 23.23
N GLY A 54 13.92 -4.48 24.17
CA GLY A 54 13.87 -5.27 25.40
C GLY A 54 13.74 -6.77 25.11
N ILE A 55 12.88 -7.17 24.16
CA ILE A 55 12.72 -8.57 23.76
C ILE A 55 13.98 -9.08 23.05
N LEU A 56 14.53 -8.32 22.08
CA LEU A 56 15.75 -8.72 21.37
C LEU A 56 16.93 -8.95 22.32
N ASN A 57 17.11 -8.05 23.31
CA ASN A 57 18.16 -8.19 24.33
C ASN A 57 17.93 -9.40 25.26
N ALA A 58 16.67 -9.66 25.64
CA ALA A 58 16.33 -10.82 26.48
C ALA A 58 16.62 -12.15 25.76
N GLU A 59 16.45 -12.19 24.44
CA GLU A 59 16.77 -13.33 23.57
C GLU A 59 18.25 -13.34 23.13
N GLY A 60 19.11 -12.47 23.66
CA GLY A 60 20.53 -12.42 23.37
C GLY A 60 20.89 -12.04 21.92
N LYS A 61 19.99 -11.38 21.18
CA LYS A 61 20.22 -11.00 19.78
C LYS A 61 21.13 -9.79 19.67
N ARG A 62 22.05 -9.83 18.71
CA ARG A 62 22.86 -8.68 18.29
C ARG A 62 22.03 -7.77 17.38
N ILE A 63 21.81 -6.55 17.81
CA ILE A 63 20.99 -5.58 17.07
C ILE A 63 21.88 -4.76 16.14
N VAL A 64 21.48 -4.69 14.87
CA VAL A 64 22.04 -3.80 13.85
C VAL A 64 20.96 -2.77 13.51
N GLU A 65 21.15 -1.53 13.93
CA GLU A 65 20.18 -0.45 13.71
C GLU A 65 20.18 0.01 12.25
N PHE A 66 18.99 0.11 11.65
CA PHE A 66 18.79 0.70 10.32
C PHE A 66 17.65 1.72 10.35
N PRO A 67 17.89 2.93 10.88
CA PRO A 67 16.91 4.00 10.97
C PRO A 67 16.78 4.82 9.70
N GLY A 68 15.79 5.73 9.68
CA GLY A 68 15.69 6.81 8.70
C GLY A 68 15.09 6.38 7.37
N ILE A 69 14.34 5.29 7.33
CA ILE A 69 13.56 4.93 6.14
C ILE A 69 12.44 5.97 5.98
N MET A 70 12.46 6.70 4.87
CA MET A 70 11.51 7.77 4.58
C MET A 70 10.22 7.26 3.95
N PRO A 71 9.12 8.04 4.01
CA PRO A 71 7.99 7.86 3.09
C PRO A 71 8.49 7.91 1.63
N ASN A 72 7.94 7.08 0.74
CA ASN A 72 8.47 6.86 -0.61
C ASN A 72 9.96 6.45 -0.56
N PRO A 73 10.28 5.24 -0.05
CA PRO A 73 11.66 4.84 0.19
C PRO A 73 12.47 4.85 -1.10
N THR A 74 13.71 5.33 -1.00
CA THR A 74 14.57 5.51 -2.16
C THR A 74 15.43 4.28 -2.43
N TYR A 75 15.87 4.10 -3.68
CA TYR A 75 16.76 3.00 -4.03
C TYR A 75 18.15 3.18 -3.38
N ALA A 76 18.61 4.42 -3.18
CA ALA A 76 19.81 4.70 -2.41
C ALA A 76 19.71 4.16 -0.96
N LYS A 77 18.54 4.32 -0.31
CA LYS A 77 18.30 3.78 1.04
C LYS A 77 18.30 2.25 1.05
N VAL A 78 17.78 1.62 0.01
CA VAL A 78 17.86 0.15 -0.16
C VAL A 78 19.33 -0.30 -0.24
N GLN A 79 20.15 0.36 -1.07
CA GLN A 79 21.58 0.02 -1.22
C GLN A 79 22.35 0.18 0.11
N GLU A 80 22.06 1.25 0.87
CA GLU A 80 22.62 1.46 2.22
C GLU A 80 22.29 0.27 3.14
N GLY A 81 21.02 -0.12 3.20
CA GLY A 81 20.56 -1.23 4.03
C GLY A 81 21.15 -2.57 3.61
N ALA A 82 21.21 -2.84 2.30
CA ALA A 82 21.79 -4.08 1.78
C ALA A 82 23.29 -4.20 2.09
N LYS A 83 24.03 -3.10 1.98
CA LYS A 83 25.44 -3.05 2.38
C LYS A 83 25.59 -3.34 3.87
N LEU A 84 24.82 -2.64 4.71
CA LEU A 84 24.83 -2.82 6.15
C LEU A 84 24.51 -4.27 6.56
N ALA A 85 23.53 -4.89 5.88
CA ALA A 85 23.13 -6.27 6.12
C ALA A 85 24.24 -7.26 5.80
N ARG A 86 24.95 -7.07 4.67
CA ARG A 86 26.09 -7.92 4.28
C ARG A 86 27.26 -7.77 5.24
N GLU A 87 27.68 -6.56 5.55
CA GLU A 87 28.82 -6.27 6.42
C GLU A 87 28.65 -6.81 7.85
N ASN A 88 27.40 -6.90 8.29
CA ASN A 88 27.06 -7.38 9.63
C ASN A 88 26.58 -8.81 9.68
N HIS A 89 26.51 -9.53 8.55
CA HIS A 89 26.02 -10.91 8.47
C HIS A 89 24.63 -11.05 9.12
N VAL A 90 23.68 -10.19 8.70
CA VAL A 90 22.33 -10.14 9.25
C VAL A 90 21.57 -11.43 8.92
N ASP A 91 20.99 -12.06 9.96
CA ASP A 91 20.23 -13.31 9.87
C ASP A 91 18.71 -13.08 9.73
N LEU A 92 18.21 -11.96 10.28
CA LEU A 92 16.81 -11.56 10.23
C LEU A 92 16.72 -10.04 10.08
N ILE A 93 15.85 -9.58 9.20
CA ILE A 93 15.43 -8.17 9.15
C ILE A 93 14.09 -8.05 9.88
N LEU A 94 13.99 -7.15 10.86
CA LEU A 94 12.77 -6.82 11.57
C LEU A 94 12.35 -5.40 11.16
N ALA A 95 11.35 -5.31 10.29
CA ALA A 95 10.83 -4.06 9.76
C ALA A 95 9.74 -3.51 10.69
N VAL A 96 10.00 -2.38 11.35
CA VAL A 96 9.09 -1.77 12.33
C VAL A 96 8.58 -0.44 11.79
N GLY A 97 7.37 -0.43 11.23
CA GLY A 97 6.83 0.79 10.60
C GLY A 97 5.59 0.55 9.76
N GLY A 98 5.31 1.46 8.84
CA GLY A 98 4.29 1.31 7.81
C GLY A 98 4.84 0.66 6.55
N GLY A 99 4.05 0.71 5.46
CA GLY A 99 4.40 0.10 4.16
C GLY A 99 5.76 0.51 3.62
N SER A 100 6.14 1.78 3.74
CA SER A 100 7.46 2.26 3.28
C SER A 100 8.65 1.54 3.95
N VAL A 101 8.53 1.23 5.24
CA VAL A 101 9.57 0.46 5.96
C VAL A 101 9.56 -0.98 5.48
N SER A 102 8.40 -1.59 5.36
CA SER A 102 8.24 -2.96 4.85
C SER A 102 8.80 -3.08 3.43
N ASP A 103 8.45 -2.18 2.52
CA ASP A 103 8.91 -2.17 1.13
C ASP A 103 10.43 -2.04 1.03
N CYS A 104 11.02 -1.07 1.75
CA CYS A 104 12.47 -0.92 1.81
C CYS A 104 13.14 -2.23 2.27
N CYS A 105 12.66 -2.82 3.37
CA CYS A 105 13.24 -4.03 3.94
C CYS A 105 13.10 -5.27 3.06
N LYS A 106 11.99 -5.41 2.32
CA LYS A 106 11.82 -6.47 1.33
C LYS A 106 12.93 -6.43 0.27
N VAL A 107 13.20 -5.24 -0.26
CA VAL A 107 14.20 -5.06 -1.30
C VAL A 107 15.62 -5.12 -0.73
N VAL A 108 15.86 -4.60 0.47
CA VAL A 108 17.13 -4.80 1.23
C VAL A 108 17.44 -6.29 1.39
N SER A 109 16.44 -7.08 1.80
CA SER A 109 16.57 -8.53 1.98
C SER A 109 17.02 -9.23 0.70
N ALA A 110 16.45 -8.86 -0.44
CA ALA A 110 16.81 -9.38 -1.77
C ALA A 110 18.19 -8.88 -2.21
N GLN A 111 18.41 -7.56 -2.20
CA GLN A 111 19.67 -6.93 -2.66
C GLN A 111 20.87 -7.39 -1.84
N ALA A 112 20.69 -7.71 -0.56
CA ALA A 112 21.76 -8.24 0.27
C ALA A 112 22.25 -9.64 -0.13
N LYS A 113 21.46 -10.39 -0.90
CA LYS A 113 21.76 -11.76 -1.36
C LYS A 113 22.16 -11.86 -2.83
N VAL A 114 22.17 -10.75 -3.58
CA VAL A 114 22.59 -10.71 -4.97
C VAL A 114 23.74 -9.72 -5.14
N ASP A 115 24.72 -10.07 -5.98
CA ASP A 115 25.88 -9.21 -6.26
C ASP A 115 25.55 -8.11 -7.29
N GLU A 116 24.61 -8.41 -8.19
CA GLU A 116 24.16 -7.47 -9.21
C GLU A 116 23.22 -6.40 -8.62
N ASP A 117 23.11 -5.27 -9.32
CA ASP A 117 22.12 -4.27 -9.01
C ASP A 117 20.71 -4.81 -9.24
N LEU A 118 19.88 -4.81 -8.19
CA LEU A 118 18.55 -5.43 -8.24
C LEU A 118 17.58 -4.67 -9.16
N TRP A 119 17.74 -3.33 -9.24
CA TRP A 119 16.93 -2.54 -10.16
C TRP A 119 17.16 -2.94 -11.62
N GLU A 120 18.42 -3.08 -12.01
CA GLU A 120 18.79 -3.54 -13.36
C GLU A 120 18.41 -5.00 -13.60
N LEU A 121 18.55 -5.85 -12.58
CA LEU A 121 18.17 -7.26 -12.66
C LEU A 121 16.69 -7.42 -12.98
N GLU A 122 15.81 -6.67 -12.30
CA GLU A 122 14.37 -6.81 -12.48
C GLU A 122 13.83 -6.00 -13.66
N ASN A 123 14.25 -4.76 -13.83
CA ASN A 123 13.65 -3.86 -14.82
C ASN A 123 14.28 -3.98 -16.22
N THR A 124 15.55 -4.40 -16.30
CA THR A 124 16.25 -4.54 -17.58
C THR A 124 16.40 -6.00 -18.00
N LYS A 125 16.78 -6.88 -17.06
CA LYS A 125 16.98 -8.30 -17.36
C LYS A 125 15.71 -9.16 -17.12
N HIS A 126 14.66 -8.57 -16.55
CA HIS A 126 13.40 -9.24 -16.20
C HIS A 126 13.58 -10.52 -15.38
N THR A 127 14.56 -10.52 -14.49
CA THR A 127 14.90 -11.66 -13.62
C THR A 127 14.61 -11.28 -12.16
N ARG A 128 13.89 -12.14 -11.44
CA ARG A 128 13.55 -11.92 -10.03
C ARG A 128 14.55 -12.60 -9.11
N PRO A 129 14.84 -12.01 -7.94
CA PRO A 129 15.68 -12.62 -6.93
C PRO A 129 15.02 -13.88 -6.37
N THR A 130 15.84 -14.86 -5.99
CA THR A 130 15.38 -16.14 -5.40
C THR A 130 15.94 -16.38 -4.01
N ALA A 131 16.89 -15.58 -3.56
CA ALA A 131 17.49 -15.65 -2.24
C ALA A 131 17.22 -14.38 -1.45
N PHE A 132 16.91 -14.54 -0.16
CA PHE A 132 16.47 -13.46 0.72
C PHE A 132 17.07 -13.64 2.12
N ILE A 133 17.27 -12.53 2.83
CA ILE A 133 17.39 -12.58 4.29
C ILE A 133 15.96 -12.75 4.84
N PRO A 134 15.69 -13.63 5.80
CA PRO A 134 14.41 -13.73 6.49
C PRO A 134 13.88 -12.37 6.94
N LEU A 135 12.56 -12.15 6.83
CA LEU A 135 11.92 -10.87 7.12
C LEU A 135 10.73 -11.07 8.07
N GLY A 136 10.72 -10.31 9.15
CA GLY A 136 9.55 -10.11 10.00
C GLY A 136 9.07 -8.66 9.92
N THR A 137 7.78 -8.42 10.04
CA THR A 137 7.21 -7.07 10.03
C THR A 137 6.41 -6.80 11.31
N ILE A 138 6.55 -5.60 11.86
CA ILE A 138 5.74 -5.07 12.96
C ILE A 138 5.11 -3.79 12.46
N VAL A 139 3.81 -3.86 12.13
CA VAL A 139 3.12 -2.79 11.41
C VAL A 139 2.62 -1.74 12.38
N THR A 140 3.03 -0.49 12.18
CA THR A 140 2.62 0.65 13.02
C THR A 140 1.71 1.66 12.30
N VAL A 141 1.55 1.51 10.97
CA VAL A 141 0.61 2.28 10.14
C VAL A 141 0.04 1.34 9.09
N PHE A 142 -1.27 1.19 9.04
CA PHE A 142 -1.97 0.35 8.07
C PHE A 142 -2.37 1.16 6.83
N GLY A 143 -2.46 0.49 5.68
CA GLY A 143 -2.89 1.06 4.40
C GLY A 143 -2.45 0.22 3.21
N THR A 144 -1.17 -0.09 3.12
CA THR A 144 -0.56 -0.75 1.95
C THR A 144 -0.71 -2.27 1.92
N GLY A 145 -0.99 -2.94 3.05
CA GLY A 145 -0.96 -4.40 3.15
C GLY A 145 0.38 -5.04 2.77
N SER A 146 1.46 -4.24 2.75
CA SER A 146 2.79 -4.65 2.29
C SER A 146 3.37 -5.83 3.08
N GLU A 147 2.99 -6.01 4.32
CA GLU A 147 3.39 -7.14 5.16
C GLU A 147 2.88 -8.50 4.65
N MET A 148 1.90 -8.48 3.76
CA MET A 148 1.23 -9.70 3.27
C MET A 148 1.60 -10.11 1.85
N ASN A 149 2.56 -9.43 1.20
CA ASN A 149 2.98 -9.74 -0.16
C ASN A 149 4.49 -9.54 -0.35
N ASN A 150 5.01 -9.80 -1.54
CA ASN A 150 6.42 -9.65 -1.90
C ASN A 150 6.71 -8.48 -2.85
N GLY A 151 5.69 -7.73 -3.26
CA GLY A 151 5.86 -6.49 -4.02
C GLY A 151 6.33 -5.35 -3.12
N ALA A 152 7.16 -4.47 -3.62
CA ALA A 152 7.68 -3.30 -2.92
C ALA A 152 7.75 -2.12 -3.88
N VAL A 153 7.31 -0.94 -3.44
CA VAL A 153 7.36 0.26 -4.27
C VAL A 153 8.52 1.14 -3.83
N ILE A 154 9.49 1.31 -4.72
CA ILE A 154 10.74 2.03 -4.46
C ILE A 154 10.89 3.18 -5.46
N THR A 155 11.40 4.32 -4.98
CA THR A 155 11.70 5.49 -5.81
C THR A 155 13.17 5.45 -6.23
N HIS A 156 13.42 5.38 -7.54
CA HIS A 156 14.77 5.58 -8.09
C HIS A 156 14.95 7.06 -8.38
N GLU A 157 15.64 7.76 -7.49
CA GLU A 157 15.75 9.22 -7.49
C GLU A 157 16.39 9.77 -8.76
N GLU A 158 17.49 9.18 -9.22
CA GLU A 158 18.20 9.61 -10.41
C GLU A 158 17.38 9.44 -11.69
N LYS A 159 16.64 8.33 -11.78
CA LYS A 159 15.78 8.03 -12.94
C LYS A 159 14.44 8.75 -12.86
N LYS A 160 14.07 9.32 -11.70
CA LYS A 160 12.74 9.88 -11.39
C LYS A 160 11.60 8.89 -11.67
N ILE A 161 11.79 7.67 -11.25
CA ILE A 161 10.80 6.58 -11.41
C ILE A 161 10.45 6.04 -10.03
N LYS A 162 9.16 5.97 -9.73
CA LYS A 162 8.62 5.23 -8.59
C LYS A 162 7.94 3.97 -9.15
N GLY A 163 8.44 2.81 -8.80
CA GLY A 163 7.98 1.56 -9.40
C GLY A 163 8.14 0.36 -8.49
N ALA A 164 7.51 -0.74 -8.89
CA ALA A 164 7.55 -1.99 -8.15
C ALA A 164 8.86 -2.73 -8.36
N LEU A 165 9.42 -3.23 -7.27
CA LEU A 165 10.43 -4.27 -7.21
C LEU A 165 9.88 -5.47 -6.43
N TRP A 166 10.50 -6.62 -6.63
CA TRP A 166 10.12 -7.85 -5.95
C TRP A 166 11.16 -8.20 -4.90
N GLY A 167 10.73 -8.29 -3.65
CA GLY A 167 11.57 -8.60 -2.51
C GLY A 167 11.14 -9.85 -1.76
N ALA A 168 11.59 -9.98 -0.53
CA ALA A 168 11.12 -11.02 0.38
C ALA A 168 9.65 -10.82 0.73
N GLN A 169 8.88 -11.90 0.77
CA GLN A 169 7.63 -11.91 1.52
C GLN A 169 7.96 -12.18 2.99
N ALA A 170 7.35 -11.43 3.91
CA ALA A 170 7.58 -11.60 5.33
C ALA A 170 7.21 -13.03 5.78
N ASP A 171 8.02 -13.62 6.66
CA ASP A 171 7.74 -14.91 7.29
C ASP A 171 6.66 -14.75 8.36
N PHE A 172 6.66 -13.62 9.05
CA PHE A 172 5.62 -13.25 10.01
C PHE A 172 5.35 -11.75 10.01
N ALA A 173 4.12 -11.40 10.42
CA ALA A 173 3.68 -10.02 10.57
C ALA A 173 2.91 -9.85 11.89
N PHE A 174 3.22 -8.79 12.63
CA PHE A 174 2.46 -8.35 13.79
C PHE A 174 1.57 -7.17 13.41
N LEU A 175 0.29 -7.32 13.62
CA LEU A 175 -0.72 -6.29 13.41
C LEU A 175 -1.39 -5.97 14.75
N ASP A 176 -0.79 -5.07 15.52
CA ASP A 176 -1.36 -4.56 16.77
C ASP A 176 -2.01 -3.19 16.50
N PRO A 177 -3.36 -3.09 16.50
CA PRO A 177 -4.04 -1.82 16.25
C PRO A 177 -3.66 -0.72 17.24
N THR A 178 -3.19 -1.07 18.46
CA THR A 178 -2.80 -0.09 19.47
C THR A 178 -1.54 0.69 19.08
N TYR A 179 -0.66 0.11 18.25
CA TYR A 179 0.51 0.82 17.75
C TYR A 179 0.19 1.98 16.82
N THR A 180 -1.03 2.01 16.29
CA THR A 180 -1.51 3.12 15.43
C THR A 180 -2.10 4.30 16.21
N LEU A 181 -2.33 4.17 17.54
CA LEU A 181 -2.97 5.23 18.33
C LEU A 181 -2.18 6.54 18.36
N SER A 182 -0.86 6.48 18.24
CA SER A 182 0.01 7.66 18.17
C SER A 182 0.15 8.26 16.78
N VAL A 183 -0.39 7.60 15.74
CA VAL A 183 -0.30 8.07 14.36
C VAL A 183 -1.26 9.24 14.13
N PRO A 184 -0.81 10.37 13.53
CA PRO A 184 -1.68 11.48 13.21
C PRO A 184 -2.87 11.04 12.34
N MET A 185 -4.08 11.52 12.66
CA MET A 185 -5.30 11.11 11.96
C MET A 185 -5.25 11.32 10.45
N LYS A 186 -4.60 12.38 9.98
CA LYS A 186 -4.37 12.60 8.55
C LYS A 186 -3.66 11.41 7.88
N GLN A 187 -2.70 10.81 8.58
CA GLN A 187 -1.95 9.66 8.08
C GLN A 187 -2.79 8.37 8.17
N VAL A 188 -3.58 8.21 9.23
CA VAL A 188 -4.51 7.07 9.38
C VAL A 188 -5.54 7.06 8.26
N ILE A 189 -6.15 8.22 7.99
CA ILE A 189 -7.16 8.37 6.93
C ILE A 189 -6.52 8.14 5.55
N SER A 190 -5.31 8.68 5.32
CA SER A 190 -4.57 8.46 4.07
C SER A 190 -4.30 6.96 3.83
N GLY A 191 -3.85 6.23 4.85
CA GLY A 191 -3.64 4.77 4.73
C GLY A 191 -4.94 4.01 4.53
N ALA A 192 -6.01 4.37 5.24
CA ALA A 192 -7.30 3.73 5.06
C ALA A 192 -7.89 3.99 3.66
N PHE A 193 -7.67 5.19 3.10
CA PHE A 193 -8.06 5.49 1.73
C PHE A 193 -7.22 4.71 0.71
N ASP A 194 -5.93 4.51 0.96
CA ASP A 194 -5.07 3.66 0.17
C ASP A 194 -5.59 2.21 0.13
N THR A 195 -6.02 1.66 1.27
CA THR A 195 -6.71 0.37 1.34
C THR A 195 -7.98 0.34 0.46
N LEU A 196 -8.79 1.41 0.52
CA LEU A 196 -9.98 1.54 -0.33
C LEU A 196 -9.61 1.58 -1.81
N SER A 197 -8.53 2.29 -2.16
CA SER A 197 -7.99 2.38 -3.52
C SER A 197 -7.56 1.01 -4.04
N HIS A 198 -6.80 0.24 -3.27
CA HIS A 198 -6.42 -1.14 -3.62
C HIS A 198 -7.63 -2.03 -3.91
N ALA A 199 -8.64 -1.98 -3.03
CA ALA A 199 -9.87 -2.73 -3.22
C ALA A 199 -10.64 -2.28 -4.47
N MET A 200 -10.75 -0.96 -4.72
CA MET A 200 -11.41 -0.42 -5.92
C MET A 200 -10.68 -0.84 -7.20
N GLU A 201 -9.36 -0.70 -7.29
CA GLU A 201 -8.63 -1.05 -8.51
C GLU A 201 -8.62 -2.55 -8.77
N THR A 202 -8.67 -3.36 -7.73
CA THR A 202 -8.90 -4.81 -7.86
C THR A 202 -10.33 -5.11 -8.31
N TYR A 203 -11.33 -4.41 -7.77
CA TYR A 203 -12.75 -4.58 -8.10
C TYR A 203 -13.03 -4.25 -9.58
N PHE A 204 -12.45 -3.17 -10.11
CA PHE A 204 -12.57 -2.79 -11.53
C PHE A 204 -11.68 -3.63 -12.48
N GLY A 205 -11.03 -4.69 -11.97
CA GLY A 205 -10.32 -5.69 -12.76
C GLY A 205 -11.25 -6.64 -13.54
N LYS A 206 -10.67 -7.51 -14.37
CA LYS A 206 -11.41 -8.51 -15.18
C LYS A 206 -11.39 -9.90 -14.54
N PRO A 207 -12.39 -10.78 -14.83
CA PRO A 207 -13.51 -10.57 -15.75
C PRO A 207 -14.56 -9.60 -15.19
N ASP A 208 -15.43 -9.09 -16.09
CA ASP A 208 -16.49 -8.14 -15.72
C ASP A 208 -17.70 -8.85 -15.09
N GLU A 209 -17.84 -10.17 -15.28
CA GLU A 209 -18.89 -10.96 -14.66
C GLU A 209 -18.70 -11.06 -13.16
N ASN A 210 -19.79 -10.97 -12.44
CA ASN A 210 -19.82 -11.07 -10.99
C ASN A 210 -19.23 -12.39 -10.49
N ASN A 211 -18.38 -12.30 -9.48
CA ASN A 211 -17.75 -13.46 -8.88
C ASN A 211 -17.54 -13.22 -7.37
N LEU A 212 -17.16 -14.28 -6.65
CA LEU A 212 -16.95 -14.23 -5.21
C LEU A 212 -15.90 -13.17 -4.79
N SER A 213 -14.83 -13.01 -5.58
CA SER A 213 -13.82 -11.99 -5.29
C SER A 213 -14.40 -10.57 -5.32
N ASP A 214 -15.36 -10.31 -6.20
CA ASP A 214 -16.07 -9.03 -6.24
C ASP A 214 -16.95 -8.81 -5.01
N ASP A 215 -17.67 -9.84 -4.56
CA ASP A 215 -18.50 -9.76 -3.36
C ASP A 215 -17.65 -9.49 -2.10
N ILE A 216 -16.47 -10.14 -1.99
CA ILE A 216 -15.52 -9.90 -0.91
C ILE A 216 -14.93 -8.47 -1.00
N ASN A 217 -14.56 -8.01 -2.20
CA ASN A 217 -14.10 -6.65 -2.44
C ASN A 217 -15.12 -5.60 -1.98
N GLU A 218 -16.39 -5.79 -2.35
CA GLU A 218 -17.49 -4.90 -1.93
C GLU A 218 -17.65 -4.87 -0.41
N ALA A 219 -17.52 -6.01 0.25
CA ALA A 219 -17.57 -6.09 1.71
C ALA A 219 -16.40 -5.34 2.36
N VAL A 220 -15.17 -5.49 1.84
CA VAL A 220 -13.98 -4.79 2.32
C VAL A 220 -14.15 -3.28 2.13
N MET A 221 -14.57 -2.81 0.95
CA MET A 221 -14.80 -1.38 0.69
C MET A 221 -15.82 -0.78 1.66
N ARG A 222 -16.97 -1.47 1.89
CA ARG A 222 -17.98 -1.03 2.86
C ARG A 222 -17.43 -0.98 4.29
N SER A 223 -16.60 -1.95 4.69
CA SER A 223 -15.97 -1.97 6.02
C SER A 223 -15.03 -0.78 6.18
N VAL A 224 -14.17 -0.52 5.18
CA VAL A 224 -13.24 0.62 5.20
C VAL A 224 -13.99 1.94 5.33
N ILE A 225 -15.01 2.18 4.47
CA ILE A 225 -15.82 3.42 4.49
C ILE A 225 -16.48 3.61 5.86
N ARG A 226 -17.11 2.58 6.41
CA ARG A 226 -17.75 2.62 7.72
C ARG A 226 -16.76 2.96 8.84
N ASN A 227 -15.62 2.28 8.88
CA ASN A 227 -14.66 2.43 9.97
C ASN A 227 -13.87 3.74 9.90
N ILE A 228 -13.61 4.29 8.70
CA ILE A 228 -13.10 5.66 8.59
C ILE A 228 -14.09 6.65 9.24
N ARG A 229 -15.41 6.52 8.95
CA ARG A 229 -16.43 7.40 9.55
C ARG A 229 -16.47 7.30 11.08
N VAL A 230 -16.29 6.10 11.65
CA VAL A 230 -16.18 5.92 13.10
C VAL A 230 -14.97 6.72 13.63
N LEU A 231 -13.80 6.62 12.98
CA LEU A 231 -12.60 7.31 13.42
C LEU A 231 -12.66 8.85 13.31
N LEU A 232 -13.54 9.39 12.46
CA LEU A 232 -13.77 10.85 12.42
C LEU A 232 -14.40 11.37 13.72
N THR A 233 -15.15 10.55 14.43
CA THR A 233 -15.84 10.94 15.68
C THR A 233 -15.15 10.36 16.92
N ASP A 234 -14.52 9.20 16.81
CA ASP A 234 -13.80 8.51 17.88
C ASP A 234 -12.45 7.99 17.34
N LYS A 235 -11.46 8.88 17.32
CA LYS A 235 -10.13 8.62 16.73
C LYS A 235 -9.38 7.46 17.38
N ASP A 236 -9.69 7.13 18.63
CA ASP A 236 -9.01 6.09 19.42
C ASP A 236 -9.80 4.78 19.45
N ASN A 237 -10.88 4.66 18.69
CA ASN A 237 -11.72 3.48 18.62
C ASN A 237 -10.92 2.24 18.16
N TYR A 238 -10.71 1.32 19.09
CA TYR A 238 -9.90 0.12 18.86
C TYR A 238 -10.50 -0.78 17.78
N GLU A 239 -11.82 -1.01 17.82
CA GLU A 239 -12.50 -1.88 16.86
C GLU A 239 -12.39 -1.34 15.43
N ALA A 240 -12.62 -0.03 15.24
CA ALA A 240 -12.48 0.58 13.93
C ALA A 240 -11.04 0.51 13.41
N ARG A 241 -10.03 0.70 14.27
CA ARG A 241 -8.62 0.51 13.89
C ARG A 241 -8.28 -0.94 13.57
N SER A 242 -8.85 -1.89 14.31
CA SER A 242 -8.70 -3.33 14.08
C SER A 242 -9.27 -3.74 12.73
N GLU A 243 -10.48 -3.28 12.42
CA GLU A 243 -11.12 -3.53 11.13
C GLU A 243 -10.32 -2.96 9.96
N LEU A 244 -9.81 -1.72 10.10
CA LEU A 244 -8.97 -1.10 9.07
C LEU A 244 -7.62 -1.80 8.90
N ALA A 245 -7.01 -2.28 10.00
CA ALA A 245 -5.79 -3.06 9.96
C ALA A 245 -5.97 -4.35 9.14
N TRP A 246 -7.03 -5.10 9.42
CA TRP A 246 -7.30 -6.34 8.71
C TRP A 246 -7.75 -6.10 7.27
N ALA A 247 -8.56 -5.06 7.01
CA ALA A 247 -8.94 -4.66 5.65
C ALA A 247 -7.70 -4.32 4.79
N SER A 248 -6.71 -3.62 5.37
CA SER A 248 -5.43 -3.33 4.70
C SER A 248 -4.69 -4.60 4.30
N ALA A 249 -4.56 -5.55 5.22
CA ALA A 249 -3.95 -6.85 4.94
C ALA A 249 -4.72 -7.62 3.86
N MET A 250 -6.05 -7.66 3.92
CA MET A 250 -6.89 -8.35 2.93
C MET A 250 -6.83 -7.71 1.54
N ALA A 251 -6.70 -6.39 1.45
CA ALA A 251 -6.64 -5.69 0.17
C ALA A 251 -5.45 -6.14 -0.68
N GLU A 252 -4.33 -6.55 -0.04
CA GLU A 252 -3.07 -6.84 -0.73
C GLU A 252 -2.47 -8.23 -0.46
N ASN A 253 -3.14 -9.10 0.32
CA ASN A 253 -2.69 -10.49 0.53
C ASN A 253 -3.01 -11.46 -0.62
N GLY A 254 -3.64 -10.96 -1.69
CA GLY A 254 -4.01 -11.74 -2.86
C GLY A 254 -5.45 -12.29 -2.83
N ILE A 255 -6.15 -12.30 -1.69
CA ILE A 255 -7.51 -12.88 -1.59
C ILE A 255 -8.52 -12.16 -2.49
N LEU A 256 -8.42 -10.83 -2.62
CA LEU A 256 -9.30 -10.03 -3.47
C LEU A 256 -8.98 -10.20 -4.96
N LYS A 257 -7.77 -10.66 -5.29
CA LYS A 257 -7.27 -10.84 -6.67
C LYS A 257 -7.55 -12.23 -7.24
N ILE A 258 -8.15 -13.14 -6.46
CA ILE A 258 -8.42 -14.52 -6.87
C ILE A 258 -9.28 -14.56 -8.15
N GLY A 259 -8.72 -15.17 -9.20
CA GLY A 259 -9.38 -15.32 -10.50
C GLY A 259 -9.59 -14.01 -11.25
N LYS A 260 -8.88 -12.93 -10.87
CA LYS A 260 -8.94 -11.61 -11.51
C LYS A 260 -7.63 -11.23 -12.19
N VAL A 261 -7.74 -10.37 -13.20
CA VAL A 261 -6.65 -9.56 -13.74
C VAL A 261 -6.89 -8.14 -13.26
N THR A 262 -5.93 -7.57 -12.57
CA THR A 262 -6.01 -6.23 -11.98
C THR A 262 -5.34 -5.20 -12.87
N ASP A 263 -5.67 -3.92 -12.69
CA ASP A 263 -5.21 -2.85 -13.56
C ASP A 263 -4.31 -1.82 -12.86
N PHE A 264 -4.70 -1.36 -11.67
CA PHE A 264 -3.93 -0.39 -10.88
C PHE A 264 -3.51 0.89 -11.63
N GLN A 265 -4.34 1.38 -12.56
CA GLN A 265 -4.05 2.60 -13.33
C GLN A 265 -3.88 3.84 -12.46
N CYS A 266 -4.71 4.01 -11.42
CA CYS A 266 -4.61 5.13 -10.51
C CYS A 266 -3.28 5.12 -9.77
N HIS A 267 -2.86 3.96 -9.28
CA HIS A 267 -1.57 3.79 -8.63
C HIS A 267 -0.41 4.10 -9.57
N MET A 268 -0.46 3.65 -10.82
CA MET A 268 0.61 3.94 -11.78
C MET A 268 0.75 5.43 -12.05
N ILE A 269 -0.36 6.15 -12.15
CA ILE A 269 -0.37 7.61 -12.33
C ILE A 269 0.18 8.31 -11.06
N GLU A 270 -0.30 7.89 -9.88
CA GLU A 270 0.13 8.48 -8.60
C GLU A 270 1.61 8.19 -8.31
N HIS A 271 2.11 7.01 -8.65
CA HIS A 271 3.52 6.68 -8.48
C HIS A 271 4.42 7.68 -9.22
N GLN A 272 4.08 8.00 -10.47
CA GLN A 272 4.87 8.99 -11.20
C GLN A 272 4.66 10.40 -10.66
N LEU A 273 3.45 10.79 -10.30
CA LEU A 273 3.22 12.04 -9.60
C LEU A 273 4.07 12.14 -8.32
N GLY A 274 4.10 11.09 -7.51
CA GLY A 274 4.91 10.99 -6.31
C GLY A 274 6.42 11.04 -6.57
N ALA A 275 6.90 10.44 -7.67
CA ALA A 275 8.32 10.51 -8.08
C ALA A 275 8.77 11.93 -8.40
N TYR A 276 7.88 12.80 -8.91
CA TYR A 276 8.16 14.19 -9.25
C TYR A 276 7.91 15.17 -8.10
N THR A 277 6.99 14.86 -7.19
CA THR A 277 6.48 15.81 -6.19
C THR A 277 6.70 15.38 -4.75
N ASN A 278 7.01 14.11 -4.51
CA ASN A 278 7.07 13.48 -3.19
C ASN A 278 5.78 13.70 -2.36
N CYS A 279 4.61 13.79 -3.01
CA CYS A 279 3.34 13.95 -2.33
C CYS A 279 2.97 12.73 -1.48
N ASN A 280 2.03 12.91 -0.54
CA ASN A 280 1.49 11.81 0.24
C ASN A 280 0.70 10.87 -0.67
N HIS A 281 1.02 9.58 -0.66
CA HIS A 281 0.50 8.57 -1.57
C HIS A 281 -1.04 8.48 -1.56
N GLY A 282 -1.64 8.17 -0.41
CA GLY A 282 -3.10 8.03 -0.33
C GLY A 282 -3.84 9.33 -0.65
N ALA A 283 -3.23 10.48 -0.35
CA ALA A 283 -3.80 11.78 -0.69
C ALA A 283 -3.71 12.06 -2.22
N GLY A 284 -2.63 11.64 -2.88
CA GLY A 284 -2.52 11.67 -4.34
C GLY A 284 -3.57 10.81 -5.02
N LEU A 285 -3.76 9.58 -4.52
CA LEU A 285 -4.81 8.68 -4.99
C LEU A 285 -6.21 9.30 -4.85
N ALA A 286 -6.47 9.97 -3.72
CA ALA A 286 -7.77 10.61 -3.46
C ALA A 286 -8.12 11.69 -4.49
N VAL A 287 -7.15 12.48 -4.92
CA VAL A 287 -7.35 13.51 -5.96
C VAL A 287 -7.59 12.87 -7.32
N ILE A 288 -6.83 11.82 -7.66
CA ILE A 288 -6.85 11.24 -9.02
C ILE A 288 -8.09 10.37 -9.25
N HIS A 289 -8.51 9.56 -8.26
CA HIS A 289 -9.58 8.56 -8.45
C HIS A 289 -10.89 9.09 -9.02
N PRO A 290 -11.50 10.17 -8.50
CA PRO A 290 -12.78 10.63 -9.04
C PRO A 290 -12.67 11.11 -10.49
N VAL A 291 -11.56 11.77 -10.84
CA VAL A 291 -11.32 12.24 -12.21
C VAL A 291 -11.11 11.04 -13.14
N LEU A 292 -10.19 10.15 -12.80
CA LEU A 292 -9.93 8.93 -13.55
C LEU A 292 -11.22 8.12 -13.80
N TYR A 293 -12.03 7.94 -12.76
CA TYR A 293 -13.24 7.14 -12.87
C TYR A 293 -14.31 7.78 -13.75
N ARG A 294 -14.40 9.13 -13.83
CA ARG A 294 -15.25 9.80 -14.83
C ARG A 294 -14.80 9.48 -16.26
N HIS A 295 -13.49 9.38 -16.50
CA HIS A 295 -12.94 8.99 -17.81
C HIS A 295 -13.14 7.51 -18.14
N LEU A 296 -13.12 6.63 -17.14
CA LEU A 296 -13.28 5.18 -17.32
C LEU A 296 -14.75 4.74 -17.39
N LEU A 297 -15.67 5.45 -16.73
CA LEU A 297 -17.06 5.09 -16.56
C LEU A 297 -17.79 4.77 -17.90
N PRO A 298 -17.61 5.54 -18.99
CA PRO A 298 -18.28 5.22 -20.26
C PRO A 298 -17.88 3.87 -20.86
N ALA A 299 -16.71 3.35 -20.52
CA ALA A 299 -16.20 2.09 -21.03
C ALA A 299 -16.75 0.85 -20.28
N ASN A 300 -17.24 1.02 -19.05
CA ASN A 300 -17.81 -0.08 -18.25
C ASN A 300 -18.91 0.42 -17.30
N THR A 301 -19.96 1.02 -17.86
CA THR A 301 -21.07 1.63 -17.10
C THR A 301 -21.71 0.66 -16.11
N ALA A 302 -21.94 -0.60 -16.52
CA ALA A 302 -22.57 -1.61 -15.66
C ALA A 302 -21.77 -1.88 -14.39
N ARG A 303 -20.43 -1.92 -14.47
CA ARG A 303 -19.56 -2.15 -13.31
C ARG A 303 -19.60 -0.96 -12.36
N PHE A 304 -19.60 0.27 -12.87
CA PHE A 304 -19.76 1.48 -12.05
C PHE A 304 -21.17 1.58 -11.43
N ALA A 305 -22.22 1.13 -12.13
CA ALA A 305 -23.57 1.08 -11.58
C ALA A 305 -23.66 0.06 -10.41
N ARG A 306 -23.01 -1.11 -10.53
CA ARG A 306 -22.89 -2.08 -9.45
C ARG A 306 -22.12 -1.50 -8.26
N PHE A 307 -21.02 -0.80 -8.49
CA PHE A 307 -20.25 -0.09 -7.45
C PHE A 307 -21.13 0.89 -6.67
N ALA A 308 -21.99 1.65 -7.37
CA ALA A 308 -22.92 2.58 -6.76
C ALA A 308 -23.91 1.86 -5.83
N GLN A 309 -24.47 0.73 -6.26
CA GLN A 309 -25.46 -0.03 -5.48
C GLN A 309 -24.81 -0.75 -4.29
N ASN A 310 -23.77 -1.53 -4.56
CA ASN A 310 -23.27 -2.50 -3.61
C ASN A 310 -22.26 -1.92 -2.62
N VAL A 311 -21.54 -0.86 -3.00
CA VAL A 311 -20.58 -0.20 -2.11
C VAL A 311 -21.21 1.01 -1.42
N TRP A 312 -21.91 1.85 -2.18
CA TRP A 312 -22.48 3.10 -1.67
C TRP A 312 -23.94 2.98 -1.22
N GLY A 313 -24.62 1.86 -1.52
CA GLY A 313 -26.01 1.65 -1.14
C GLY A 313 -27.00 2.55 -1.90
N ILE A 314 -26.65 3.02 -3.10
CA ILE A 314 -27.49 3.92 -3.87
C ILE A 314 -28.66 3.11 -4.48
N ASP A 315 -29.89 3.54 -4.17
CA ASP A 315 -31.10 2.93 -4.73
C ASP A 315 -31.15 3.10 -6.26
N PRO A 316 -31.24 2.01 -7.05
CA PRO A 316 -31.36 2.05 -8.50
C PRO A 316 -32.73 2.54 -8.98
N ALA A 317 -33.76 2.57 -8.14
CA ALA A 317 -35.12 2.91 -8.55
C ALA A 317 -35.18 4.28 -9.27
N GLY A 318 -35.76 4.30 -10.47
CA GLY A 318 -35.93 5.50 -11.28
C GLY A 318 -34.67 6.06 -11.93
N LYS A 319 -33.54 5.34 -11.86
CA LYS A 319 -32.27 5.74 -12.47
C LYS A 319 -31.93 4.87 -13.67
N SER A 320 -31.45 5.48 -14.75
CA SER A 320 -30.76 4.72 -15.80
C SER A 320 -29.43 4.19 -15.27
N GLU A 321 -28.90 3.14 -15.88
CA GLU A 321 -27.59 2.57 -15.52
C GLU A 321 -26.49 3.63 -15.52
N LEU A 322 -26.45 4.50 -16.53
CA LEU A 322 -25.49 5.60 -16.61
C LEU A 322 -25.64 6.60 -15.44
N LYS A 323 -26.86 6.99 -15.08
CA LYS A 323 -27.08 7.88 -13.93
C LYS A 323 -26.68 7.23 -12.61
N LEU A 324 -26.92 5.93 -12.48
CA LEU A 324 -26.52 5.18 -11.29
C LEU A 324 -24.98 5.09 -11.21
N ALA A 325 -24.31 4.78 -12.30
CA ALA A 325 -22.85 4.76 -12.40
C ALA A 325 -22.23 6.11 -12.03
N GLN A 326 -22.75 7.20 -12.59
CA GLN A 326 -22.33 8.56 -12.26
C GLN A 326 -22.52 8.86 -10.76
N ALA A 327 -23.66 8.49 -10.19
CA ALA A 327 -23.91 8.68 -8.76
C ALA A 327 -22.92 7.95 -7.86
N GLY A 328 -22.42 6.79 -8.28
CA GLY A 328 -21.36 6.05 -7.55
C GLY A 328 -20.01 6.79 -7.54
N VAL A 329 -19.62 7.38 -8.65
CA VAL A 329 -18.39 8.18 -8.73
C VAL A 329 -18.52 9.48 -7.93
N GLU A 330 -19.68 10.13 -7.96
CA GLU A 330 -19.94 11.32 -7.16
C GLU A 330 -20.00 11.00 -5.66
N ALA A 331 -20.50 9.81 -5.26
CA ALA A 331 -20.44 9.35 -3.88
C ALA A 331 -19.01 9.16 -3.38
N LEU A 332 -18.10 8.64 -4.21
CA LEU A 332 -16.67 8.57 -3.91
C LEU A 332 -16.08 9.97 -3.73
N ALA A 333 -16.35 10.90 -4.63
CA ALA A 333 -15.86 12.27 -4.54
C ALA A 333 -16.39 12.99 -3.28
N ALA A 334 -17.67 12.79 -2.95
CA ALA A 334 -18.27 13.32 -1.71
C ALA A 334 -17.63 12.72 -0.45
N PHE A 335 -17.36 11.42 -0.45
CA PHE A 335 -16.69 10.74 0.65
C PHE A 335 -15.26 11.25 0.88
N ILE A 336 -14.48 11.44 -0.18
CA ILE A 336 -13.13 12.03 -0.09
C ILE A 336 -13.17 13.39 0.62
N LYS A 337 -14.15 14.23 0.26
CA LYS A 337 -14.36 15.52 0.92
C LYS A 337 -14.84 15.37 2.37
N GLU A 338 -15.75 14.42 2.63
CA GLU A 338 -16.28 14.11 3.98
C GLU A 338 -15.14 13.76 4.95
N ILE A 339 -14.18 12.95 4.51
CA ILE A 339 -13.06 12.51 5.35
C ILE A 339 -11.88 13.50 5.39
N GLY A 340 -12.05 14.71 4.83
CA GLY A 340 -11.06 15.77 4.88
C GLY A 340 -9.81 15.52 4.03
N MET A 341 -9.91 14.70 2.99
CA MET A 341 -8.82 14.49 2.05
C MET A 341 -8.84 15.54 0.93
N PRO A 342 -7.68 15.82 0.32
CA PRO A 342 -7.59 16.80 -0.77
C PRO A 342 -8.40 16.35 -1.99
N THR A 343 -8.91 17.33 -2.72
CA THR A 343 -9.70 17.16 -3.94
C THR A 343 -9.04 17.75 -5.17
N ALA A 344 -7.91 18.47 -4.98
CA ALA A 344 -7.12 19.05 -6.05
C ALA A 344 -5.63 19.06 -5.68
N PHE A 345 -4.76 19.13 -6.69
CA PHE A 345 -3.30 19.15 -6.49
C PHE A 345 -2.82 20.36 -5.68
N ALA A 346 -3.50 21.49 -5.77
CA ALA A 346 -3.18 22.66 -4.96
C ALA A 346 -3.30 22.38 -3.45
N GLU A 347 -4.28 21.57 -3.03
CA GLU A 347 -4.48 21.17 -1.62
C GLU A 347 -3.41 20.17 -1.14
N LEU A 348 -2.75 19.46 -2.08
CA LEU A 348 -1.57 18.63 -1.81
C LEU A 348 -0.28 19.44 -1.69
N GLY A 349 -0.31 20.74 -2.03
CA GLY A 349 0.89 21.56 -2.10
C GLY A 349 1.75 21.30 -3.34
N ILE A 350 1.19 20.66 -4.38
CA ILE A 350 1.88 20.44 -5.63
C ILE A 350 2.02 21.77 -6.37
N PRO A 351 3.24 22.19 -6.76
CA PRO A 351 3.46 23.45 -7.45
C PRO A 351 2.69 23.53 -8.78
N ALA A 352 2.14 24.70 -9.08
CA ALA A 352 1.35 24.92 -10.29
C ALA A 352 2.17 24.75 -11.59
N ASP A 353 3.48 24.88 -11.50
CA ASP A 353 4.44 24.72 -12.59
C ASP A 353 4.99 23.28 -12.71
N THR A 354 4.48 22.33 -11.91
CA THR A 354 4.84 20.90 -12.04
C THR A 354 4.59 20.44 -13.47
N ASP A 355 5.59 19.81 -14.07
CA ASP A 355 5.51 19.27 -15.42
C ASP A 355 4.64 18.00 -15.48
N LEU A 356 3.33 18.20 -15.52
CA LEU A 356 2.35 17.12 -15.61
C LEU A 356 2.47 16.31 -16.91
N LYS A 357 3.04 16.90 -17.99
CA LYS A 357 3.28 16.15 -19.21
C LYS A 357 4.40 15.13 -19.01
N ALA A 358 5.49 15.52 -18.36
CA ALA A 358 6.56 14.59 -18.02
C ALA A 358 6.09 13.48 -17.06
N VAL A 359 5.22 13.80 -16.08
CA VAL A 359 4.57 12.80 -15.23
C VAL A 359 3.76 11.82 -16.06
N ALA A 360 2.90 12.31 -16.96
CA ALA A 360 2.07 11.45 -17.83
C ALA A 360 2.93 10.56 -18.73
N ASP A 361 3.95 11.14 -19.42
CA ASP A 361 4.81 10.43 -20.37
C ASP A 361 5.67 9.33 -19.72
N SER A 362 6.00 9.49 -18.45
CA SER A 362 6.77 8.49 -17.68
C SER A 362 5.90 7.46 -16.96
N THR A 363 4.57 7.64 -16.95
CA THR A 363 3.65 6.69 -16.31
C THR A 363 3.67 5.33 -17.03
N VAL A 364 3.84 4.26 -16.26
CA VAL A 364 3.76 2.90 -16.80
C VAL A 364 2.32 2.60 -17.22
N LEU A 365 2.12 2.34 -18.52
CA LEU A 365 0.80 1.98 -19.04
C LEU A 365 0.45 0.54 -18.70
N THR A 366 -0.73 0.34 -18.11
CA THR A 366 -1.27 -0.98 -17.81
C THR A 366 -2.06 -1.55 -18.99
N GLY A 367 -2.54 -2.79 -18.85
CA GLY A 367 -3.37 -3.44 -19.85
C GLY A 367 -4.74 -2.79 -20.06
N GLY A 368 -5.24 -2.06 -19.05
CA GLY A 368 -6.52 -1.36 -19.05
C GLY A 368 -7.71 -2.30 -18.90
N CYS A 369 -8.18 -2.57 -17.68
CA CYS A 369 -9.32 -3.47 -17.47
C CYS A 369 -10.64 -2.87 -17.95
N CYS A 370 -10.94 -1.61 -17.58
CA CYS A 370 -12.10 -0.89 -18.13
C CYS A 370 -11.77 -0.27 -19.49
N LYS A 371 -10.64 0.43 -19.55
CA LYS A 371 -10.14 1.12 -20.73
C LYS A 371 -8.63 1.24 -20.64
N LYS A 372 -7.92 0.91 -21.71
CA LYS A 372 -6.49 1.20 -21.82
C LYS A 372 -6.31 2.70 -22.09
N LEU A 373 -5.58 3.38 -21.23
CA LEU A 373 -5.27 4.79 -21.37
C LEU A 373 -3.98 4.99 -22.17
N SER A 374 -3.91 6.11 -22.91
CA SER A 374 -2.69 6.66 -23.48
C SER A 374 -2.06 7.69 -22.54
N HIS A 375 -0.79 8.04 -22.77
CA HIS A 375 -0.12 9.11 -22.01
C HIS A 375 -0.83 10.46 -22.18
N ASP A 376 -1.40 10.75 -23.36
CA ASP A 376 -2.15 11.98 -23.58
C ASP A 376 -3.45 12.00 -22.76
N GLU A 377 -4.18 10.88 -22.66
CA GLU A 377 -5.37 10.79 -21.79
C GLU A 377 -5.00 10.94 -20.31
N ILE A 378 -3.89 10.35 -19.89
CA ILE A 378 -3.35 10.54 -18.52
C ILE A 378 -3.01 12.01 -18.29
N TYR A 379 -2.42 12.69 -19.26
CA TYR A 379 -2.12 14.12 -19.14
C TYR A 379 -3.41 14.97 -18.98
N GLU A 380 -4.48 14.67 -19.73
CA GLU A 380 -5.76 15.35 -19.55
C GLU A 380 -6.34 15.12 -18.15
N ILE A 381 -6.33 13.87 -17.66
CA ILE A 381 -6.74 13.52 -16.29
C ILE A 381 -5.95 14.32 -15.25
N LEU A 382 -4.63 14.39 -15.38
CA LEU A 382 -3.79 15.15 -14.45
C LEU A 382 -4.08 16.65 -14.48
N LYS A 383 -4.41 17.22 -15.64
CA LYS A 383 -4.83 18.63 -15.75
C LYS A 383 -6.14 18.93 -15.01
N GLU A 384 -7.11 18.00 -15.09
CA GLU A 384 -8.38 18.15 -14.37
C GLU A 384 -8.24 18.02 -12.85
N CYS A 385 -7.13 17.46 -12.35
CA CYS A 385 -6.80 17.36 -10.93
C CYS A 385 -6.19 18.65 -10.34
N ARG A 386 -5.93 19.69 -11.12
CA ARG A 386 -5.37 20.99 -10.68
C ARG A 386 -6.31 21.86 -9.86
#